data_a122e0f4893d5b468f7ec521ff2f0ba4
#
_entry.id   a122e0f4893d5b468f7ec521ff2f0ba4
#
_cell.length_a   1.000
_cell.length_b   1.000
_cell.length_c   1.000
_cell.angle_alpha   90.00
_cell.angle_beta   90.00
_cell.angle_gamma   90.00
#
_symmetry.space_group_name_H-M   'P 1'
#
loop_
_entity.id
_entity.type
_entity.pdbx_description
1 polymer ?
#
loop_
_entity_poly.entity_id
_entity_poly.type
_entity_poly.pdbx_seq_one_letter_code
_entity_poly.pdbx_strand_id
1 'polypeptide(L)'
;MMITIFTIAGSAVYAAEIPVSDQDQLITSSDWTEISNLQDEMKKEEPDATIDYDKALKVYVDCNLIKLQTADTKKLTSALESANYVWVIPFKMEKTYGMFTVAKGLPLREEAKSVLTKAEQEEVKNRAGKWMITETAEHTVEPYYDILLEKREALSDCTRVVLVGSQPGMRQPVALGMDDE
;
A
#
# COMPACT_ATOMS: atom_id res chain seq x y z
N MET A 1 1.25 -16.54 -58.75
CA MET A 1 1.38 -17.07 -57.39
C MET A 1 1.69 -15.86 -56.50
N MET A 2 0.68 -15.36 -55.81
CA MET A 2 0.73 -14.10 -55.03
C MET A 2 0.82 -14.47 -53.55
N ILE A 3 1.95 -14.17 -52.92
CA ILE A 3 2.15 -14.43 -51.49
C ILE A 3 1.68 -13.19 -50.72
N THR A 4 0.54 -13.30 -50.04
CA THR A 4 0.02 -12.28 -49.16
C THR A 4 0.62 -12.49 -47.76
N ILE A 5 1.54 -11.61 -47.36
CA ILE A 5 2.10 -11.57 -46.00
C ILE A 5 1.10 -10.84 -45.11
N PHE A 6 0.42 -11.55 -44.22
CA PHE A 6 -0.33 -10.96 -43.13
C PHE A 6 0.65 -10.53 -42.03
N THR A 7 0.90 -9.25 -41.92
CA THR A 7 1.48 -8.64 -40.74
C THR A 7 0.38 -8.60 -39.65
N ILE A 8 0.48 -9.49 -38.67
CA ILE A 8 -0.29 -9.38 -37.45
C ILE A 8 0.29 -8.19 -36.67
N ALA A 9 -0.32 -7.02 -36.85
CA ALA A 9 -0.12 -5.91 -35.94
C ALA A 9 -0.69 -6.38 -34.60
N GLY A 10 0.20 -6.82 -33.69
CA GLY A 10 -0.14 -7.03 -32.31
C GLY A 10 -0.59 -5.69 -31.75
N SER A 11 -1.90 -5.51 -31.58
CA SER A 11 -2.45 -4.45 -30.76
C SER A 11 -1.92 -4.71 -29.35
N ALA A 12 -0.94 -3.91 -28.92
CA ALA A 12 -0.62 -3.80 -27.53
C ALA A 12 -1.93 -3.33 -26.85
N VAL A 13 -2.63 -4.27 -26.26
CA VAL A 13 -3.72 -3.93 -25.33
C VAL A 13 -3.01 -3.25 -24.17
N TYR A 14 -2.98 -1.92 -24.19
CA TYR A 14 -2.63 -1.13 -23.03
C TYR A 14 -3.63 -1.55 -21.95
N ALA A 15 -3.12 -2.32 -20.99
CA ALA A 15 -3.89 -2.65 -19.83
C ALA A 15 -4.27 -1.32 -19.17
N ALA A 16 -5.57 -1.04 -19.05
CA ALA A 16 -6.03 0.15 -18.39
C ALA A 16 -5.35 0.22 -17.01
N GLU A 17 -4.70 1.33 -16.72
CA GLU A 17 -4.08 1.55 -15.40
C GLU A 17 -5.18 1.58 -14.34
N ILE A 18 -4.89 1.00 -13.20
CA ILE A 18 -5.82 1.06 -12.05
C ILE A 18 -5.78 2.51 -11.55
N PRO A 19 -6.93 3.18 -11.38
CA PRO A 19 -6.97 4.56 -10.95
C PRO A 19 -6.53 4.67 -9.47
N VAL A 20 -5.28 5.08 -9.26
CA VAL A 20 -4.74 5.42 -7.94
C VAL A 20 -4.62 6.93 -7.90
N SER A 21 -5.29 7.57 -6.93
CA SER A 21 -5.23 9.03 -6.81
C SER A 21 -3.85 9.47 -6.32
N ASP A 22 -3.44 10.70 -6.65
CA ASP A 22 -2.13 11.27 -6.27
C ASP A 22 -1.86 11.19 -4.76
N GLN A 23 -2.90 11.31 -3.93
CA GLN A 23 -2.79 11.19 -2.47
C GLN A 23 -2.52 9.76 -2.00
N ASP A 24 -2.73 8.77 -2.85
CA ASP A 24 -2.49 7.36 -2.59
C ASP A 24 -1.23 6.85 -3.31
N GLN A 25 -0.47 7.74 -3.98
CA GLN A 25 0.84 7.49 -4.55
C GLN A 25 1.94 8.04 -3.63
N LEU A 26 2.91 7.22 -3.27
CA LEU A 26 3.93 7.60 -2.29
C LEU A 26 4.74 8.82 -2.72
N ILE A 27 5.28 8.80 -3.93
CA ILE A 27 6.22 9.83 -4.43
C ILE A 27 5.58 11.22 -4.58
N THR A 28 4.26 11.29 -4.77
CA THR A 28 3.49 12.55 -4.86
C THR A 28 2.85 12.95 -3.53
N SER A 29 2.84 12.04 -2.55
CA SER A 29 2.27 12.29 -1.23
C SER A 29 3.18 13.19 -0.36
N SER A 30 2.59 13.84 0.64
CA SER A 30 3.33 14.58 1.66
C SER A 30 4.27 13.71 2.50
N ASP A 31 4.01 12.40 2.56
CA ASP A 31 4.78 11.45 3.36
C ASP A 31 6.16 11.17 2.75
N TRP A 32 6.31 11.39 1.42
CA TRP A 32 7.56 11.13 0.72
C TRP A 32 8.77 11.86 1.32
N THR A 33 8.56 13.10 1.76
CA THR A 33 9.63 13.91 2.38
C THR A 33 10.27 13.22 3.59
N GLU A 34 9.45 12.53 4.40
CA GLU A 34 9.94 11.80 5.58
C GLU A 34 10.41 10.39 5.22
N ILE A 35 9.64 9.66 4.39
CA ILE A 35 9.91 8.27 4.02
C ILE A 35 11.17 8.15 3.16
N SER A 36 11.47 9.14 2.32
CA SER A 36 12.71 9.17 1.55
C SER A 36 13.98 9.11 2.41
N ASN A 37 13.93 9.53 3.68
CA ASN A 37 15.05 9.42 4.62
C ASN A 37 15.32 7.96 5.05
N LEU A 38 14.40 7.02 4.80
CA LEU A 38 14.57 5.60 5.11
C LEU A 38 15.25 4.82 3.97
N GLN A 39 15.56 5.45 2.84
CA GLN A 39 16.15 4.78 1.68
C GLN A 39 17.47 4.08 2.00
N ASP A 40 18.33 4.72 2.78
CA ASP A 40 19.61 4.13 3.19
C ASP A 40 19.42 2.93 4.12
N GLU A 41 18.40 2.96 4.99
CA GLU A 41 18.05 1.85 5.87
C GLU A 41 17.51 0.67 5.06
N MET A 42 16.58 0.91 4.12
CA MET A 42 16.06 -0.10 3.20
C MET A 42 17.17 -0.75 2.37
N LYS A 43 18.13 0.07 1.86
CA LYS A 43 19.28 -0.43 1.11
C LYS A 43 20.27 -1.19 1.97
N LYS A 44 20.36 -0.90 3.25
CA LYS A 44 21.20 -1.65 4.20
C LYS A 44 20.56 -2.99 4.55
N GLU A 45 19.24 -3.06 4.69
CA GLU A 45 18.52 -4.32 4.92
C GLU A 45 18.57 -5.24 3.69
N GLU A 46 18.34 -4.68 2.49
CA GLU A 46 18.31 -5.41 1.23
C GLU A 46 19.26 -4.77 0.20
N PRO A 47 20.57 -5.03 0.29
CA PRO A 47 21.59 -4.35 -0.52
C PRO A 47 21.44 -4.58 -2.03
N ASP A 48 21.01 -5.77 -2.42
CA ASP A 48 20.90 -6.19 -3.82
C ASP A 48 19.50 -5.91 -4.42
N ALA A 49 18.55 -5.39 -3.61
CA ALA A 49 17.21 -5.10 -4.06
C ALA A 49 17.12 -3.86 -4.95
N THR A 50 16.29 -3.93 -5.96
CA THR A 50 15.78 -2.77 -6.69
C THR A 50 14.43 -2.39 -6.09
N ILE A 51 14.38 -1.24 -5.39
CA ILE A 51 13.19 -0.74 -4.70
C ILE A 51 12.38 0.12 -5.67
N ASP A 52 11.08 -0.16 -5.79
CA ASP A 52 10.16 0.52 -6.70
C ASP A 52 9.21 1.42 -5.91
N TYR A 53 9.59 2.67 -5.72
CA TYR A 53 8.81 3.65 -4.99
C TYR A 53 7.56 4.12 -5.75
N ASP A 54 7.58 4.03 -7.08
CA ASP A 54 6.44 4.39 -7.95
C ASP A 54 5.28 3.39 -7.78
N LYS A 55 5.61 2.15 -7.45
CA LYS A 55 4.64 1.09 -7.18
C LYS A 55 4.26 0.94 -5.71
N ALA A 56 4.70 1.85 -4.85
CA ALA A 56 4.32 1.81 -3.45
C ALA A 56 2.81 2.00 -3.30
N LEU A 57 2.21 1.14 -2.46
CA LEU A 57 0.78 1.11 -2.23
C LEU A 57 0.44 1.58 -0.83
N LYS A 58 -0.54 2.47 -0.73
CA LYS A 58 -1.12 2.90 0.55
C LYS A 58 -2.17 1.90 1.00
N VAL A 59 -2.01 1.37 2.20
CA VAL A 59 -2.94 0.39 2.80
C VAL A 59 -3.49 0.97 4.10
N TYR A 60 -4.80 1.22 4.14
CA TYR A 60 -5.50 1.66 5.35
C TYR A 60 -5.68 0.47 6.30
N VAL A 61 -5.31 0.60 7.58
CA VAL A 61 -5.18 -0.56 8.48
C VAL A 61 -6.17 -0.63 9.63
N ASP A 62 -6.81 0.44 10.01
CA ASP A 62 -7.77 0.46 11.12
C ASP A 62 -9.19 0.91 10.72
N CYS A 63 -9.47 0.96 9.43
CA CYS A 63 -10.80 1.18 8.90
C CYS A 63 -11.59 -0.13 8.84
N ASN A 64 -12.58 -0.31 9.72
CA ASN A 64 -13.42 -1.50 9.73
C ASN A 64 -14.64 -1.30 8.82
N LEU A 65 -14.49 -1.70 7.54
CA LEU A 65 -15.53 -1.58 6.52
C LEU A 65 -16.83 -2.31 6.90
N ILE A 66 -16.71 -3.46 7.58
CA ILE A 66 -17.89 -4.28 7.98
C ILE A 66 -18.75 -3.52 9.00
N LYS A 67 -18.13 -2.75 9.90
CA LYS A 67 -18.85 -1.94 10.89
C LYS A 67 -19.53 -0.72 10.27
N LEU A 68 -19.00 -0.19 9.17
CA LEU A 68 -19.57 0.98 8.51
C LEU A 68 -20.95 0.69 7.93
N GLN A 69 -21.18 -0.54 7.42
CA GLN A 69 -22.45 -1.01 6.85
C GLN A 69 -23.11 0.01 5.90
N THR A 70 -22.29 0.71 5.10
CA THR A 70 -22.76 1.79 4.23
C THR A 70 -22.08 1.68 2.86
N ALA A 71 -22.82 2.04 1.82
CA ALA A 71 -22.31 2.29 0.48
C ALA A 71 -22.18 3.80 0.19
N ASP A 72 -22.37 4.66 1.20
CA ASP A 72 -22.27 6.11 1.07
C ASP A 72 -20.78 6.49 0.96
N THR A 73 -20.37 6.92 -0.23
CA THR A 73 -18.99 7.29 -0.57
C THR A 73 -18.44 8.36 0.38
N LYS A 74 -19.22 9.35 0.80
CA LYS A 74 -18.79 10.40 1.72
C LYS A 74 -18.42 9.85 3.09
N LYS A 75 -19.20 8.90 3.60
CA LYS A 75 -18.91 8.23 4.89
C LYS A 75 -17.70 7.34 4.79
N LEU A 76 -17.52 6.64 3.67
CA LEU A 76 -16.32 5.82 3.40
C LEU A 76 -15.09 6.70 3.32
N THR A 77 -15.13 7.79 2.57
CA THR A 77 -14.03 8.76 2.46
C THR A 77 -13.65 9.33 3.82
N SER A 78 -14.62 9.80 4.62
CA SER A 78 -14.36 10.32 5.97
C SER A 78 -13.76 9.27 6.91
N ALA A 79 -14.17 8.01 6.78
CA ALA A 79 -13.60 6.91 7.57
C ALA A 79 -12.15 6.62 7.16
N LEU A 80 -11.84 6.67 5.87
CA LEU A 80 -10.47 6.50 5.35
C LEU A 80 -9.57 7.67 5.75
N GLU A 81 -10.05 8.92 5.67
CA GLU A 81 -9.29 10.10 6.07
C GLU A 81 -8.89 10.09 7.55
N SER A 82 -9.70 9.45 8.40
CA SER A 82 -9.44 9.32 9.84
C SER A 82 -8.67 8.03 10.20
N ALA A 83 -8.51 7.11 9.26
CA ALA A 83 -7.86 5.83 9.50
C ALA A 83 -6.33 5.95 9.46
N ASN A 84 -5.65 5.13 10.27
CA ASN A 84 -4.22 4.93 10.10
C ASN A 84 -3.95 4.12 8.82
N TYR A 85 -2.77 4.32 8.26
CA TYR A 85 -2.33 3.61 7.06
C TYR A 85 -0.84 3.30 7.13
N VAL A 86 -0.44 2.37 6.28
CA VAL A 86 0.95 2.02 6.03
C VAL A 86 1.25 2.18 4.55
N TRP A 87 2.51 2.34 4.21
CA TRP A 87 2.99 2.21 2.85
C TRP A 87 3.65 0.86 2.68
N VAL A 88 3.24 0.15 1.64
CA VAL A 88 3.87 -1.11 1.19
C VAL A 88 4.70 -0.77 -0.03
N ILE A 89 6.02 -0.85 0.10
CA ILE A 89 6.97 -0.46 -0.93
C ILE A 89 7.59 -1.74 -1.49
N PRO A 90 7.25 -2.13 -2.72
CA PRO A 90 7.77 -3.35 -3.31
C PRO A 90 9.24 -3.20 -3.68
N PHE A 91 9.96 -4.32 -3.64
CA PHE A 91 11.29 -4.43 -4.19
C PHE A 91 11.45 -5.75 -4.95
N LYS A 92 12.42 -5.76 -5.85
CA LYS A 92 12.76 -6.93 -6.65
C LYS A 92 14.21 -7.31 -6.43
N MET A 93 14.44 -8.58 -6.22
CA MET A 93 15.75 -9.24 -6.27
C MET A 93 15.86 -10.09 -7.55
N GLU A 94 17.00 -10.73 -7.77
CA GLU A 94 17.25 -11.49 -9.02
C GLU A 94 16.14 -12.54 -9.32
N LYS A 95 15.61 -13.22 -8.29
CA LYS A 95 14.66 -14.33 -8.45
C LYS A 95 13.40 -14.21 -7.61
N THR A 96 13.33 -13.25 -6.72
CA THR A 96 12.23 -13.06 -5.78
C THR A 96 11.79 -11.62 -5.76
N TYR A 97 10.63 -11.40 -5.19
CA TYR A 97 10.12 -10.08 -4.85
C TYR A 97 10.10 -9.95 -3.33
N GLY A 98 9.99 -8.73 -2.87
CA GLY A 98 9.76 -8.45 -1.47
C GLY A 98 9.01 -7.14 -1.28
N MET A 99 8.79 -6.82 -0.02
CA MET A 99 8.18 -5.56 0.34
C MET A 99 8.77 -5.04 1.65
N PHE A 100 8.87 -3.72 1.73
CA PHE A 100 8.99 -3.01 2.99
C PHE A 100 7.63 -2.50 3.40
N THR A 101 7.22 -2.79 4.62
CA THR A 101 6.06 -2.12 5.24
C THR A 101 6.57 -0.97 6.08
N VAL A 102 6.14 0.24 5.72
CA VAL A 102 6.54 1.47 6.43
C VAL A 102 5.31 2.05 7.11
N ALA A 103 5.42 2.24 8.44
CA ALA A 103 4.32 2.73 9.26
C ALA A 103 4.74 3.93 10.11
N LYS A 104 3.79 4.77 10.43
CA LYS A 104 3.98 5.89 11.37
C LYS A 104 3.79 5.41 12.80
N GLY A 105 4.77 5.68 13.65
CA GLY A 105 4.71 5.29 15.06
C GLY A 105 3.49 5.90 15.76
N LEU A 106 2.72 5.06 16.45
CA LEU A 106 1.54 5.51 17.19
C LEU A 106 1.93 6.09 18.54
N PRO A 107 1.16 7.03 19.09
CA PRO A 107 1.38 7.54 20.44
C PRO A 107 1.19 6.44 21.49
N LEU A 108 1.92 6.55 22.60
CA LEU A 108 1.80 5.62 23.72
C LEU A 108 0.39 5.69 24.32
N ARG A 109 -0.34 4.58 24.26
CA ARG A 109 -1.68 4.46 24.84
C ARG A 109 -1.58 4.28 26.36
N GLU A 110 -2.58 4.78 27.12
CA GLU A 110 -2.61 4.67 28.57
C GLU A 110 -2.58 3.22 29.06
N GLU A 111 -3.33 2.32 28.37
CA GLU A 111 -3.39 0.89 28.73
C GLU A 111 -2.01 0.22 28.60
N ALA A 112 -1.21 0.65 27.61
CA ALA A 112 0.12 0.10 27.39
C ALA A 112 1.12 0.49 28.48
N LYS A 113 0.89 1.61 29.20
CA LYS A 113 1.80 2.06 30.28
C LYS A 113 1.89 1.08 31.44
N SER A 114 0.83 0.29 31.67
CA SER A 114 0.80 -0.68 32.75
C SER A 114 1.58 -1.97 32.47
N VAL A 115 1.84 -2.27 31.17
CA VAL A 115 2.50 -3.50 30.73
C VAL A 115 3.91 -3.27 30.20
N LEU A 116 4.25 -2.03 29.81
CA LEU A 116 5.56 -1.66 29.29
C LEU A 116 6.48 -1.14 30.40
N THR A 117 7.75 -1.51 30.32
CA THR A 117 8.81 -0.92 31.16
C THR A 117 9.00 0.57 30.82
N LYS A 118 9.65 1.32 31.70
CA LYS A 118 9.94 2.74 31.44
C LYS A 118 10.78 2.94 30.18
N ALA A 119 11.74 2.05 29.91
CA ALA A 119 12.58 2.12 28.72
C ALA A 119 11.77 1.91 27.44
N GLU A 120 10.88 0.91 27.42
CA GLU A 120 9.98 0.67 26.28
C GLU A 120 8.98 1.82 26.09
N GLN A 121 8.46 2.41 27.15
CA GLN A 121 7.61 3.59 27.06
C GLN A 121 8.32 4.79 26.42
N GLU A 122 9.58 5.03 26.80
CA GLU A 122 10.38 6.09 26.17
C GLU A 122 10.69 5.78 24.71
N GLU A 123 10.95 4.53 24.37
CA GLU A 123 11.15 4.10 22.99
C GLU A 123 9.90 4.35 22.13
N VAL A 124 8.71 3.95 22.61
CA VAL A 124 7.43 4.21 21.92
C VAL A 124 7.20 5.71 21.73
N LYS A 125 7.46 6.53 22.76
CA LYS A 125 7.34 7.99 22.65
C LYS A 125 8.30 8.58 21.61
N ASN A 126 9.55 8.09 21.57
CA ASN A 126 10.55 8.56 20.63
C ASN A 126 10.23 8.19 19.18
N ARG A 127 9.47 7.11 18.96
CA ARG A 127 9.00 6.66 17.64
C ARG A 127 7.68 7.31 17.22
N ALA A 128 6.92 7.83 18.17
CA ALA A 128 5.60 8.41 17.91
C ALA A 128 5.67 9.51 16.84
N GLY A 129 4.82 9.40 15.83
CA GLY A 129 4.74 10.33 14.71
C GLY A 129 5.84 10.19 13.67
N LYS A 130 6.83 9.33 13.84
CA LYS A 130 7.93 9.12 12.87
C LYS A 130 7.63 7.91 11.98
N TRP A 131 7.97 8.00 10.72
CA TRP A 131 7.96 6.86 9.82
C TRP A 131 9.12 5.91 10.11
N MET A 132 8.86 4.60 10.03
CA MET A 132 9.85 3.55 10.25
C MET A 132 9.51 2.31 9.44
N ILE A 133 10.50 1.52 9.08
CA ILE A 133 10.32 0.18 8.53
C ILE A 133 9.82 -0.71 9.67
N THR A 134 8.67 -1.33 9.50
CA THR A 134 8.06 -2.22 10.49
C THR A 134 8.11 -3.68 10.10
N GLU A 135 8.29 -3.95 8.82
CA GLU A 135 8.39 -5.30 8.28
C GLU A 135 9.19 -5.26 6.98
N THR A 136 10.03 -6.26 6.79
CA THR A 136 10.68 -6.61 5.53
C THR A 136 10.37 -8.07 5.25
N ALA A 137 9.73 -8.35 4.11
CA ALA A 137 9.27 -9.70 3.78
C ALA A 137 9.58 -10.03 2.32
N GLU A 138 10.03 -11.29 2.09
CA GLU A 138 10.20 -11.82 0.74
C GLU A 138 8.94 -12.57 0.28
N HIS A 139 8.64 -12.46 -1.01
CA HIS A 139 7.48 -13.09 -1.65
C HIS A 139 7.86 -13.69 -2.99
N THR A 140 7.09 -14.69 -3.42
CA THR A 140 7.25 -15.31 -4.75
C THR A 140 6.58 -14.51 -5.86
N VAL A 141 5.63 -13.64 -5.49
CA VAL A 141 4.90 -12.73 -6.39
C VAL A 141 4.95 -11.32 -5.84
N GLU A 142 4.70 -10.33 -6.69
CA GLU A 142 4.70 -8.92 -6.30
C GLU A 142 3.57 -8.65 -5.28
N PRO A 143 3.88 -8.18 -4.06
CA PRO A 143 2.90 -8.04 -2.98
C PRO A 143 1.80 -7.02 -3.31
N TYR A 144 0.54 -7.39 -3.05
CA TYR A 144 -0.68 -6.60 -3.26
C TYR A 144 -0.96 -6.13 -4.69
N TYR A 145 0.03 -6.05 -5.54
CA TYR A 145 -0.16 -5.63 -6.93
C TYR A 145 -0.98 -6.65 -7.72
N ASP A 146 -0.79 -7.94 -7.44
CA ASP A 146 -1.56 -9.04 -8.00
C ASP A 146 -3.05 -8.92 -7.66
N ILE A 147 -3.40 -8.54 -6.41
CA ILE A 147 -4.79 -8.32 -5.99
C ILE A 147 -5.46 -7.24 -6.88
N LEU A 148 -4.75 -6.14 -7.11
CA LEU A 148 -5.25 -5.07 -7.98
C LEU A 148 -5.37 -5.53 -9.42
N LEU A 149 -4.42 -6.31 -9.92
CA LEU A 149 -4.46 -6.86 -11.27
C LEU A 149 -5.62 -7.84 -11.47
N GLU A 150 -5.86 -8.75 -10.52
CA GLU A 150 -6.99 -9.68 -10.57
C GLU A 150 -8.35 -8.97 -10.58
N LYS A 151 -8.45 -7.82 -9.93
CA LYS A 151 -9.70 -7.05 -9.81
C LYS A 151 -9.81 -5.90 -10.81
N ARG A 152 -8.82 -5.73 -11.68
CA ARG A 152 -8.73 -4.60 -12.61
C ARG A 152 -10.00 -4.38 -13.43
N GLU A 153 -10.59 -5.43 -13.98
CA GLU A 153 -11.80 -5.33 -14.80
C GLU A 153 -12.99 -4.80 -13.98
N ALA A 154 -13.12 -5.27 -12.73
CA ALA A 154 -14.19 -4.83 -11.82
C ALA A 154 -13.97 -3.41 -11.25
N LEU A 155 -12.74 -2.88 -11.32
CA LEU A 155 -12.37 -1.58 -10.76
C LEU A 155 -12.14 -0.52 -11.84
N SER A 156 -12.23 -0.87 -13.13
CA SER A 156 -11.92 0.03 -14.25
C SER A 156 -12.82 1.26 -14.35
N ASP A 157 -14.04 1.14 -13.86
CA ASP A 157 -15.05 2.21 -13.91
C ASP A 157 -15.01 3.12 -12.67
N CYS A 158 -14.18 2.78 -11.67
CA CYS A 158 -14.03 3.58 -10.44
C CYS A 158 -13.11 4.77 -10.68
N THR A 159 -13.39 5.88 -10.02
CA THR A 159 -12.53 7.09 -10.05
C THR A 159 -11.36 6.99 -9.10
N ARG A 160 -11.49 6.16 -8.04
CA ARG A 160 -10.45 5.92 -7.05
C ARG A 160 -10.49 4.47 -6.57
N VAL A 161 -9.32 3.87 -6.43
CA VAL A 161 -9.15 2.54 -5.80
C VAL A 161 -8.23 2.66 -4.59
N VAL A 162 -8.66 2.09 -3.46
CA VAL A 162 -7.88 2.06 -2.23
C VAL A 162 -7.76 0.64 -1.70
N LEU A 163 -6.66 0.35 -0.99
CA LEU A 163 -6.48 -0.91 -0.27
C LEU A 163 -6.79 -0.73 1.21
N VAL A 164 -7.60 -1.64 1.75
CA VAL A 164 -7.97 -1.65 3.17
C VAL A 164 -7.59 -2.98 3.77
N GLY A 165 -6.61 -2.98 4.65
CA GLY A 165 -6.11 -4.14 5.37
C GLY A 165 -6.87 -4.41 6.67
N SER A 166 -6.43 -5.44 7.38
CA SER A 166 -6.88 -5.77 8.75
C SER A 166 -8.41 -5.96 8.90
N GLN A 167 -9.10 -6.38 7.84
CA GLN A 167 -10.52 -6.67 7.94
C GLN A 167 -10.77 -7.97 8.72
N PRO A 168 -11.77 -8.02 9.62
CA PRO A 168 -12.08 -9.22 10.40
C PRO A 168 -12.29 -10.44 9.50
N GLY A 169 -11.55 -11.52 9.76
CA GLY A 169 -11.64 -12.77 9.01
C GLY A 169 -10.93 -12.79 7.65
N MET A 170 -10.31 -11.69 7.24
CA MET A 170 -9.57 -11.58 5.99
C MET A 170 -8.06 -11.51 6.26
N ARG A 171 -7.28 -12.33 5.55
CA ARG A 171 -5.81 -12.35 5.66
C ARG A 171 -5.14 -11.33 4.73
N GLN A 172 -5.81 -10.99 3.64
CA GLN A 172 -5.31 -10.09 2.61
C GLN A 172 -6.08 -8.77 2.64
N PRO A 173 -5.49 -7.66 2.19
CA PRO A 173 -6.20 -6.41 1.99
C PRO A 173 -7.35 -6.56 0.99
N VAL A 174 -8.37 -5.73 1.14
CA VAL A 174 -9.50 -5.61 0.23
C VAL A 174 -9.28 -4.41 -0.66
N ALA A 175 -9.44 -4.57 -1.97
CA ALA A 175 -9.50 -3.45 -2.89
C ALA A 175 -10.92 -2.87 -2.88
N LEU A 176 -11.02 -1.58 -2.59
CA LEU A 176 -12.27 -0.83 -2.57
C LEU A 176 -12.26 0.19 -3.70
N GLY A 177 -13.12 -0.01 -4.69
CA GLY A 177 -13.38 0.99 -5.74
C GLY A 177 -14.41 2.02 -5.25
N MET A 178 -14.17 3.28 -5.53
CA MET A 178 -15.06 4.40 -5.21
C MET A 178 -15.25 5.27 -6.43
N ASP A 179 -16.46 5.82 -6.55
CA ASP A 179 -16.81 6.81 -7.55
C ASP A 179 -16.96 8.16 -6.86
N ASP A 180 -16.36 9.20 -7.44
CA ASP A 180 -16.61 10.57 -7.03
C ASP A 180 -17.96 10.99 -7.66
N GLU A 181 -19.01 11.11 -6.84
CA GLU A 181 -20.26 11.77 -7.21
C GLU A 181 -20.25 13.27 -6.89
#